data_d725aa561be2df59bbb0cc08c5641847
#
_entry.id   d725aa561be2df59bbb0cc08c5641847
#
_cell.length_a   1.000
_cell.length_b   1.000
_cell.length_c   1.000
_cell.angle_alpha   90.00
_cell.angle_beta   90.00
_cell.angle_gamma   90.00
#
_symmetry.space_group_name_H-M   'P 1'
#
loop_
_entity.id
_entity.type
_entity.pdbx_description
1 polymer ?
#
loop_
_entity_poly.entity_id
_entity_poly.type
_entity_poly.pdbx_seq_one_letter_code
_entity_poly.pdbx_strand_id
1 'polypeptide(L)'
;MAYLYETHLHTNGVSKCAISYGADYIPGYIDKGYSGMIVTDHFYNANCALSKRLPWSEWVNRFYQGYENARDEGERRGFDVFFGWEETFEGGDDYLIYGLDKQWLLDHPEVRTWTRGEQYRAVRAAGGCVIQAHPFRQRAYIPRVVLSAGCVDAVEAVNGGHEDFSYDALAYRYAKKIGKPVTAGTDIHDSYSIYYGDIFGVYSDNRLNNIADFVRMVLDDKVAGLKVDQSRLEFCGTESVKLPVEIRDEEDRITGMDWRELVF
;
A
#
# COMPACT_ATOMS: atom_id res chain seq x y z
N MET A 1 -16.64 6.82 18.33
CA MET A 1 -15.75 7.60 17.45
C MET A 1 -15.05 6.58 16.56
N ALA A 2 -14.95 6.82 15.27
CA ALA A 2 -14.21 5.95 14.38
C ALA A 2 -12.70 6.14 14.61
N TYR A 3 -11.92 5.09 14.49
CA TYR A 3 -10.47 5.09 14.57
C TYR A 3 -9.90 5.31 13.18
N LEU A 4 -8.86 6.13 13.08
CA LEU A 4 -8.25 6.50 11.80
C LEU A 4 -6.83 5.93 11.70
N TYR A 5 -6.52 5.27 10.59
CA TYR A 5 -5.22 4.64 10.35
C TYR A 5 -4.61 5.10 9.01
N GLU A 6 -3.32 5.47 9.06
CA GLU A 6 -2.49 5.58 7.86
C GLU A 6 -2.13 4.17 7.38
N THR A 7 -2.27 3.90 6.08
CA THR A 7 -2.05 2.57 5.55
C THR A 7 -0.87 2.45 4.58
N HIS A 8 -0.26 3.57 4.16
CA HIS A 8 0.81 3.58 3.19
C HIS A 8 1.89 4.61 3.56
N LEU A 9 3.02 4.15 4.10
CA LEU A 9 4.06 4.99 4.67
C LEU A 9 5.44 4.36 4.50
N HIS A 10 6.44 5.20 4.21
CA HIS A 10 7.84 4.81 3.99
C HIS A 10 8.78 5.41 5.02
N THR A 11 9.86 4.66 5.36
CA THR A 11 10.81 5.08 6.40
C THR A 11 12.24 5.19 5.87
N ASN A 12 12.98 6.16 6.41
CA ASN A 12 14.40 6.35 6.13
C ASN A 12 15.22 5.13 6.57
N GLY A 13 16.23 4.79 5.78
CA GLY A 13 17.12 3.66 6.01
C GLY A 13 16.62 2.36 5.38
N VAL A 14 15.33 2.25 5.06
CA VAL A 14 14.72 1.11 4.36
C VAL A 14 14.27 1.50 2.96
N SER A 15 13.45 2.53 2.81
CA SER A 15 13.05 3.10 1.51
C SER A 15 14.00 4.22 1.12
N LYS A 16 14.56 4.18 -0.12
CA LYS A 16 15.54 5.20 -0.59
C LYS A 16 14.98 6.61 -0.70
N CYS A 17 13.68 6.70 -0.98
CA CYS A 17 12.97 7.97 -1.18
C CYS A 17 12.51 8.61 0.13
N ALA A 18 12.49 7.86 1.24
CA ALA A 18 12.05 8.38 2.53
C ALA A 18 13.19 9.12 3.25
N ILE A 19 12.85 10.24 3.87
CA ILE A 19 13.82 11.09 4.62
C ILE A 19 13.56 11.11 6.13
N SER A 20 12.38 10.65 6.59
CA SER A 20 12.02 10.57 8.01
C SER A 20 12.07 9.13 8.52
N TYR A 21 12.52 8.93 9.75
CA TYR A 21 12.42 7.63 10.42
C TYR A 21 10.99 7.37 10.86
N GLY A 22 10.65 6.09 11.06
CA GLY A 22 9.29 5.70 11.44
C GLY A 22 8.77 6.38 12.71
N ALA A 23 9.65 6.60 13.71
CA ALA A 23 9.32 7.32 14.94
C ALA A 23 8.95 8.79 14.71
N ASP A 24 9.48 9.43 13.67
CA ASP A 24 9.30 10.87 13.41
C ASP A 24 7.87 11.21 12.96
N TYR A 25 7.14 10.25 12.41
CA TYR A 25 5.75 10.43 11.95
C TYR A 25 4.72 10.48 13.09
N ILE A 26 5.00 9.77 14.19
CA ILE A 26 4.02 9.52 15.25
C ILE A 26 3.47 10.78 15.91
N PRO A 27 4.30 11.78 16.31
CA PRO A 27 3.76 13.01 16.88
C PRO A 27 2.77 13.72 15.95
N GLY A 28 3.12 13.82 14.66
CA GLY A 28 2.27 14.48 13.68
C GLY A 28 0.95 13.74 13.46
N TYR A 29 0.96 12.42 13.37
CA TYR A 29 -0.26 11.64 13.23
C TYR A 29 -1.16 11.71 14.45
N ILE A 30 -0.60 11.70 15.67
CA ILE A 30 -1.36 11.92 16.91
C ILE A 30 -2.05 13.29 16.88
N ASP A 31 -1.31 14.34 16.52
CA ASP A 31 -1.84 15.71 16.44
C ASP A 31 -2.96 15.84 15.40
N LYS A 32 -2.94 15.02 14.36
CA LYS A 32 -3.99 14.96 13.32
C LYS A 32 -5.11 13.97 13.64
N GLY A 33 -5.10 13.36 14.83
CA GLY A 33 -6.17 12.49 15.31
C GLY A 33 -6.15 11.06 14.75
N TYR A 34 -5.01 10.60 14.23
CA TYR A 34 -4.84 9.20 13.86
C TYR A 34 -4.69 8.32 15.09
N SER A 35 -5.16 7.10 15.00
CA SER A 35 -5.04 6.08 16.04
C SER A 35 -3.83 5.18 15.83
N GLY A 36 -3.38 5.08 14.59
CA GLY A 36 -2.23 4.27 14.22
C GLY A 36 -1.78 4.44 12.78
N MET A 37 -0.72 3.72 12.42
CA MET A 37 -0.16 3.66 11.08
C MET A 37 0.36 2.27 10.75
N ILE A 38 0.44 1.95 9.47
CA ILE A 38 1.07 0.73 8.96
C ILE A 38 2.31 1.13 8.17
N VAL A 39 3.48 0.65 8.59
CA VAL A 39 4.74 0.87 7.87
C VAL A 39 4.80 -0.09 6.69
N THR A 40 4.92 0.46 5.48
CA THR A 40 4.90 -0.28 4.21
C THR A 40 6.10 0.05 3.34
N ASP A 41 7.29 -0.04 3.91
CA ASP A 41 8.52 0.24 3.20
C ASP A 41 8.66 -0.54 1.89
N HIS A 42 9.32 0.08 0.92
CA HIS A 42 9.66 -0.55 -0.35
C HIS A 42 10.45 -1.85 -0.15
N PHE A 43 9.89 -2.94 -0.66
CA PHE A 43 10.44 -4.27 -0.49
C PHE A 43 11.59 -4.55 -1.48
N TYR A 44 11.98 -5.80 -1.62
CA TYR A 44 13.20 -6.25 -2.27
C TYR A 44 13.36 -5.78 -3.73
N ASN A 45 12.30 -5.80 -4.52
CA ASN A 45 12.33 -5.38 -5.94
C ASN A 45 11.93 -3.91 -6.14
N ALA A 46 11.39 -3.27 -5.11
CA ALA A 46 11.00 -1.87 -5.10
C ALA A 46 12.21 -0.93 -4.88
N ASN A 47 11.95 0.34 -4.60
CA ASN A 47 12.97 1.38 -4.32
C ASN A 47 13.59 1.23 -2.92
N CYS A 48 14.02 0.01 -2.57
CA CYS A 48 14.63 -0.32 -1.29
C CYS A 48 16.08 0.19 -1.21
N ALA A 49 16.49 0.70 -0.03
CA ALA A 49 17.85 1.16 0.24
C ALA A 49 18.81 0.00 0.54
N LEU A 50 18.31 -1.16 0.92
CA LEU A 50 19.11 -2.28 1.36
C LEU A 50 19.79 -3.00 0.19
N SER A 51 21.03 -3.39 0.38
CA SER A 51 21.78 -4.11 -0.64
C SER A 51 21.20 -5.51 -0.88
N LYS A 52 20.89 -5.83 -2.13
CA LYS A 52 20.44 -7.17 -2.55
C LYS A 52 21.53 -8.26 -2.41
N ARG A 53 22.79 -7.86 -2.04
CA ARG A 53 23.91 -8.78 -1.81
C ARG A 53 23.95 -9.34 -0.39
N LEU A 54 23.13 -8.80 0.53
CA LEU A 54 23.04 -9.32 1.89
C LEU A 54 22.47 -10.75 1.90
N PRO A 55 22.94 -11.61 2.82
CA PRO A 55 22.22 -12.84 3.12
C PRO A 55 20.76 -12.55 3.45
N TRP A 56 19.83 -13.41 3.03
CA TRP A 56 18.40 -13.16 3.18
C TRP A 56 17.98 -12.83 4.62
N SER A 57 18.46 -13.60 5.59
CA SER A 57 18.13 -13.36 6.99
C SER A 57 18.63 -12.01 7.50
N GLU A 58 19.80 -11.57 7.06
CA GLU A 58 20.32 -10.24 7.40
C GLU A 58 19.50 -9.13 6.71
N TRP A 59 19.14 -9.36 5.44
CA TRP A 59 18.31 -8.42 4.69
C TRP A 59 16.96 -8.21 5.38
N VAL A 60 16.26 -9.29 5.73
CA VAL A 60 14.97 -9.24 6.44
C VAL A 60 15.10 -8.54 7.80
N ASN A 61 16.17 -8.84 8.56
CA ASN A 61 16.39 -8.18 9.84
C ASN A 61 16.55 -6.66 9.68
N ARG A 62 17.29 -6.22 8.67
CA ARG A 62 17.47 -4.78 8.41
C ARG A 62 16.20 -4.13 7.86
N PHE A 63 15.47 -4.84 7.01
CA PHE A 63 14.20 -4.39 6.47
C PHE A 63 13.18 -4.11 7.57
N TYR A 64 13.11 -4.99 8.55
CA TYR A 64 12.17 -4.89 9.66
C TYR A 64 12.49 -3.73 10.64
N GLN A 65 13.69 -3.16 10.59
CA GLN A 65 14.12 -2.07 11.49
C GLN A 65 13.30 -0.78 11.28
N GLY A 66 12.83 -0.49 10.07
CA GLY A 66 11.95 0.66 9.82
C GLY A 66 10.68 0.59 10.67
N TYR A 67 10.03 -0.57 10.64
CA TYR A 67 8.87 -0.87 11.47
C TYR A 67 9.23 -0.88 12.97
N GLU A 68 10.30 -1.56 13.39
CA GLU A 68 10.69 -1.66 14.79
C GLU A 68 10.93 -0.28 15.41
N ASN A 69 11.59 0.62 14.69
CA ASN A 69 11.79 2.00 15.11
C ASN A 69 10.47 2.74 15.36
N ALA A 70 9.51 2.59 14.46
CA ALA A 70 8.19 3.17 14.59
C ALA A 70 7.40 2.54 15.75
N ARG A 71 7.41 1.20 15.85
CA ARG A 71 6.69 0.45 16.89
C ARG A 71 7.14 0.88 18.29
N ASP A 72 8.44 0.95 18.52
CA ASP A 72 8.99 1.27 19.85
C ASP A 72 8.56 2.69 20.31
N GLU A 73 8.46 3.66 19.40
CA GLU A 73 7.93 4.99 19.69
C GLU A 73 6.40 4.96 19.87
N GLY A 74 5.69 4.19 19.04
CA GLY A 74 4.25 4.01 19.13
C GLY A 74 3.83 3.43 20.48
N GLU A 75 4.50 2.38 20.96
CA GLU A 75 4.25 1.78 22.27
C GLU A 75 4.42 2.80 23.41
N ARG A 76 5.45 3.65 23.35
CA ARG A 76 5.66 4.71 24.35
C ARG A 76 4.56 5.76 24.37
N ARG A 77 3.90 6.00 23.25
CA ARG A 77 2.87 7.04 23.10
C ARG A 77 1.43 6.50 23.08
N GLY A 78 1.24 5.20 23.13
CA GLY A 78 -0.08 4.57 23.01
C GLY A 78 -0.70 4.70 21.60
N PHE A 79 0.16 4.75 20.57
CA PHE A 79 -0.19 4.85 19.16
C PHE A 79 0.05 3.50 18.47
N ASP A 80 -0.94 3.03 17.70
CA ASP A 80 -0.85 1.71 17.07
C ASP A 80 0.10 1.75 15.87
N VAL A 81 1.05 0.82 15.82
CA VAL A 81 1.97 0.68 14.68
C VAL A 81 1.97 -0.76 14.21
N PHE A 82 1.68 -0.97 12.93
CA PHE A 82 1.66 -2.29 12.33
C PHE A 82 2.65 -2.40 11.17
N PHE A 83 2.95 -3.65 10.79
CA PHE A 83 3.87 -3.99 9.73
C PHE A 83 3.14 -4.42 8.46
N GLY A 84 3.62 -3.95 7.34
CA GLY A 84 3.33 -4.37 5.98
C GLY A 84 4.53 -4.07 5.09
N TRP A 85 4.39 -4.18 3.79
CA TRP A 85 5.40 -3.73 2.82
C TRP A 85 4.79 -3.42 1.47
N GLU A 86 5.52 -2.68 0.66
CA GLU A 86 5.18 -2.41 -0.73
C GLU A 86 6.13 -3.16 -1.67
N GLU A 87 5.60 -4.09 -2.46
CA GLU A 87 6.34 -4.80 -3.51
C GLU A 87 6.10 -4.16 -4.87
N THR A 88 7.15 -4.03 -5.67
CA THR A 88 7.08 -3.54 -7.05
C THR A 88 7.38 -4.65 -8.03
N PHE A 89 6.57 -4.76 -9.07
CA PHE A 89 6.81 -5.66 -10.19
C PHE A 89 7.38 -4.92 -11.41
N GLU A 90 7.77 -5.67 -12.42
CA GLU A 90 8.46 -5.19 -13.63
C GLU A 90 7.71 -4.12 -14.43
N GLY A 91 6.39 -4.03 -14.27
CA GLY A 91 5.56 -3.00 -14.88
C GLY A 91 5.67 -1.64 -14.20
N GLY A 92 6.33 -1.55 -13.04
CA GLY A 92 6.32 -0.38 -12.18
C GLY A 92 5.02 -0.24 -11.40
N ASP A 93 4.28 -1.34 -11.29
CA ASP A 93 3.07 -1.48 -10.50
C ASP A 93 3.39 -2.00 -9.12
N ASP A 94 2.73 -1.45 -8.12
CA ASP A 94 3.02 -1.66 -6.72
C ASP A 94 1.86 -2.33 -5.98
N TYR A 95 2.21 -3.14 -4.97
CA TYR A 95 1.26 -3.90 -4.15
C TYR A 95 1.61 -3.81 -2.68
N LEU A 96 0.63 -3.43 -1.88
CA LEU A 96 0.74 -3.39 -0.43
C LEU A 96 0.34 -4.74 0.15
N ILE A 97 1.23 -5.31 0.96
CA ILE A 97 1.07 -6.61 1.58
C ILE A 97 0.92 -6.45 3.08
N TYR A 98 -0.13 -7.06 3.64
CA TYR A 98 -0.45 -6.98 5.06
C TYR A 98 -0.77 -8.35 5.66
N GLY A 99 -0.59 -8.48 6.97
CA GLY A 99 -0.99 -9.64 7.73
C GLY A 99 0.09 -10.69 7.94
N LEU A 100 1.29 -10.45 7.42
CA LEU A 100 2.44 -11.35 7.55
C LEU A 100 3.51 -10.71 8.44
N ASP A 101 4.38 -11.52 9.01
CA ASP A 101 5.39 -11.07 9.95
C ASP A 101 6.83 -11.33 9.48
N LYS A 102 7.77 -10.94 10.32
CA LYS A 102 9.20 -11.14 10.09
C LYS A 102 9.57 -12.62 9.93
N GLN A 103 8.95 -13.51 10.72
CA GLN A 103 9.26 -14.93 10.64
C GLN A 103 8.81 -15.52 9.31
N TRP A 104 7.62 -15.14 8.85
CA TRP A 104 7.14 -15.55 7.54
C TRP A 104 8.11 -15.12 6.42
N LEU A 105 8.62 -13.90 6.45
CA LEU A 105 9.63 -13.44 5.48
C LEU A 105 10.93 -14.26 5.56
N LEU A 106 11.38 -14.60 6.77
CA LEU A 106 12.58 -15.42 6.96
C LEU A 106 12.41 -16.81 6.33
N ASP A 107 11.22 -17.38 6.44
CA ASP A 107 10.90 -18.74 5.99
C ASP A 107 10.60 -18.81 4.46
N HIS A 108 10.38 -17.64 3.80
CA HIS A 108 10.01 -17.55 2.38
C HIS A 108 10.98 -16.71 1.55
N PRO A 109 12.26 -17.10 1.42
CA PRO A 109 13.22 -16.32 0.63
C PRO A 109 12.88 -16.25 -0.86
N GLU A 110 12.00 -17.13 -1.36
CA GLU A 110 11.50 -17.16 -2.74
C GLU A 110 10.55 -16.01 -3.08
N VAL A 111 10.01 -15.28 -2.11
CA VAL A 111 9.14 -14.09 -2.33
C VAL A 111 9.78 -13.07 -3.27
N ARG A 112 11.12 -13.03 -3.33
CA ARG A 112 11.89 -12.14 -4.20
C ARG A 112 11.74 -12.40 -5.69
N THR A 113 11.22 -13.57 -6.06
CA THR A 113 11.15 -14.07 -7.45
C THR A 113 9.74 -14.45 -7.88
N TRP A 114 8.76 -14.29 -7.01
CA TRP A 114 7.38 -14.61 -7.32
C TRP A 114 6.80 -13.68 -8.37
N THR A 115 5.90 -14.25 -9.17
CA THR A 115 4.93 -13.49 -9.97
C THR A 115 3.85 -12.91 -9.07
N ARG A 116 3.02 -11.99 -9.59
CA ARG A 116 1.87 -11.43 -8.84
C ARG A 116 0.93 -12.52 -8.36
N GLY A 117 0.64 -13.49 -9.23
CA GLY A 117 -0.24 -14.61 -8.89
C GLY A 117 0.35 -15.53 -7.80
N GLU A 118 1.66 -15.83 -7.85
CA GLU A 118 2.33 -16.62 -6.82
C GLU A 118 2.32 -15.89 -5.48
N GLN A 119 2.69 -14.59 -5.47
CA GLN A 119 2.65 -13.77 -4.27
C GLN A 119 1.24 -13.71 -3.69
N TYR A 120 0.22 -13.42 -4.50
CA TYR A 120 -1.16 -13.36 -4.05
C TYR A 120 -1.59 -14.66 -3.38
N ARG A 121 -1.36 -15.82 -4.03
CA ARG A 121 -1.73 -17.12 -3.46
C ARG A 121 -1.00 -17.42 -2.16
N ALA A 122 0.30 -17.15 -2.08
CA ALA A 122 1.10 -17.40 -0.87
C ALA A 122 0.67 -16.50 0.30
N VAL A 123 0.47 -15.20 0.05
CA VAL A 123 0.00 -14.23 1.04
C VAL A 123 -1.38 -14.62 1.57
N ARG A 124 -2.31 -14.97 0.67
CA ARG A 124 -3.67 -15.41 1.05
C ARG A 124 -3.67 -16.71 1.83
N ALA A 125 -2.85 -17.67 1.44
CA ALA A 125 -2.71 -18.95 2.16
C ALA A 125 -2.17 -18.77 3.59
N ALA A 126 -1.37 -17.74 3.81
CA ALA A 126 -0.83 -17.39 5.13
C ALA A 126 -1.75 -16.46 5.95
N GLY A 127 -2.93 -16.13 5.43
CA GLY A 127 -3.91 -15.27 6.14
C GLY A 127 -3.70 -13.77 5.97
N GLY A 128 -2.83 -13.35 5.06
CA GLY A 128 -2.62 -11.95 4.68
C GLY A 128 -3.59 -11.45 3.62
N CYS A 129 -3.44 -10.19 3.23
CA CYS A 129 -4.12 -9.59 2.08
C CYS A 129 -3.17 -8.79 1.20
N VAL A 130 -3.56 -8.64 -0.06
CA VAL A 130 -2.85 -7.91 -1.10
C VAL A 130 -3.72 -6.77 -1.61
N ILE A 131 -3.21 -5.54 -1.57
CA ILE A 131 -3.91 -4.36 -2.07
C ILE A 131 -3.11 -3.80 -3.24
N GLN A 132 -3.74 -3.57 -4.39
CA GLN A 132 -3.08 -2.87 -5.48
C GLN A 132 -2.91 -1.40 -5.10
N ALA A 133 -1.66 -0.96 -4.96
CA ALA A 133 -1.34 0.42 -4.65
C ALA A 133 -1.51 1.30 -5.90
N HIS A 134 -2.11 2.48 -5.72
CA HIS A 134 -2.20 3.55 -6.74
C HIS A 134 -2.18 3.10 -8.22
N PRO A 135 -3.09 2.22 -8.67
CA PRO A 135 -2.98 1.48 -9.93
C PRO A 135 -2.91 2.34 -11.19
N PHE A 136 -3.37 3.59 -11.14
CA PHE A 136 -3.33 4.52 -12.28
C PHE A 136 -2.21 5.58 -12.18
N ARG A 137 -1.29 5.45 -11.20
CA ARG A 137 -0.14 6.34 -11.09
C ARG A 137 0.68 6.32 -12.37
N GLN A 138 1.06 7.50 -12.83
CA GLN A 138 1.90 7.68 -14.00
C GLN A 138 3.08 8.59 -13.64
N ARG A 139 4.29 8.10 -13.84
CA ARG A 139 5.55 8.79 -13.59
C ARG A 139 6.51 8.47 -14.74
N ALA A 140 7.53 9.29 -14.93
CA ALA A 140 8.50 9.10 -16.02
C ALA A 140 9.23 7.73 -15.96
N TYR A 141 9.33 7.12 -14.79
CA TYR A 141 9.96 5.82 -14.60
C TYR A 141 8.99 4.63 -14.70
N ILE A 142 7.67 4.88 -14.77
CA ILE A 142 6.65 3.84 -14.92
C ILE A 142 6.38 3.63 -16.41
N PRO A 143 6.67 2.44 -16.97
CA PRO A 143 6.52 2.23 -18.40
C PRO A 143 5.07 2.00 -18.84
N ARG A 144 4.21 1.57 -17.94
CA ARG A 144 2.80 1.20 -18.22
C ARG A 144 1.96 1.19 -16.94
N VAL A 145 0.66 1.32 -17.10
CA VAL A 145 -0.32 1.00 -16.07
C VAL A 145 -0.61 -0.49 -16.12
N VAL A 146 -0.55 -1.19 -14.99
CA VAL A 146 -0.91 -2.60 -14.89
C VAL A 146 -2.12 -2.76 -13.98
N LEU A 147 -3.14 -3.46 -14.44
CA LEU A 147 -4.34 -3.79 -13.68
C LEU A 147 -4.42 -5.31 -13.51
N SER A 148 -4.48 -5.80 -12.26
CA SER A 148 -4.44 -7.23 -11.95
C SER A 148 -5.54 -7.62 -10.96
N ALA A 149 -6.80 -7.49 -11.39
CA ALA A 149 -8.00 -7.75 -10.59
C ALA A 149 -8.03 -9.14 -9.93
N GLY A 150 -7.43 -10.15 -10.56
CA GLY A 150 -7.36 -11.53 -10.06
C GLY A 150 -6.32 -11.76 -8.98
N CYS A 151 -5.38 -10.83 -8.77
CA CYS A 151 -4.25 -10.98 -7.83
C CYS A 151 -4.31 -10.01 -6.65
N VAL A 152 -5.49 -9.45 -6.34
CA VAL A 152 -5.67 -8.46 -5.26
C VAL A 152 -6.95 -8.70 -4.49
N ASP A 153 -6.97 -8.29 -3.25
CA ASP A 153 -8.14 -8.31 -2.36
C ASP A 153 -8.85 -6.95 -2.32
N ALA A 154 -8.10 -5.87 -2.52
CA ALA A 154 -8.60 -4.50 -2.51
C ALA A 154 -7.76 -3.61 -3.43
N VAL A 155 -8.19 -2.36 -3.59
CA VAL A 155 -7.50 -1.32 -4.36
C VAL A 155 -7.28 -0.10 -3.47
N GLU A 156 -6.07 0.45 -3.46
CA GLU A 156 -5.82 1.77 -2.92
C GLU A 156 -6.36 2.81 -3.90
N ALA A 157 -7.57 3.28 -3.61
CA ALA A 157 -8.26 4.22 -4.48
C ALA A 157 -7.74 5.65 -4.35
N VAL A 158 -7.22 6.01 -3.18
CA VAL A 158 -6.68 7.35 -2.92
C VAL A 158 -5.25 7.23 -2.43
N ASN A 159 -4.36 7.98 -3.08
CA ASN A 159 -2.95 8.02 -2.72
C ASN A 159 -2.43 9.46 -2.70
N GLY A 160 -1.75 9.84 -1.61
CA GLY A 160 -1.22 11.19 -1.40
C GLY A 160 -0.10 11.58 -2.36
N GLY A 161 0.56 10.61 -2.97
CA GLY A 161 1.59 10.83 -3.98
C GLY A 161 1.04 11.16 -5.38
N HIS A 162 -0.28 11.22 -5.60
CA HIS A 162 -0.86 11.58 -6.89
C HIS A 162 -0.80 13.09 -7.15
N GLU A 163 -0.27 13.48 -8.31
CA GLU A 163 -0.29 14.88 -8.80
C GLU A 163 -1.58 15.18 -9.56
N ASP A 164 -2.18 14.16 -10.20
CA ASP A 164 -3.46 14.27 -10.92
C ASP A 164 -4.52 13.44 -10.15
N PHE A 165 -5.50 14.14 -9.62
CA PHE A 165 -6.59 13.52 -8.83
C PHE A 165 -7.49 12.61 -9.68
N SER A 166 -7.43 12.71 -11.01
CA SER A 166 -8.12 11.74 -11.89
C SER A 166 -7.66 10.31 -11.64
N TYR A 167 -6.43 10.09 -11.15
CA TYR A 167 -5.93 8.75 -10.84
C TYR A 167 -6.67 8.13 -9.65
N ASP A 168 -7.04 8.93 -8.65
CA ASP A 168 -7.87 8.48 -7.53
C ASP A 168 -9.27 8.07 -8.01
N ALA A 169 -9.90 8.91 -8.82
CA ALA A 169 -11.22 8.62 -9.37
C ALA A 169 -11.23 7.38 -10.28
N LEU A 170 -10.19 7.19 -11.10
CA LEU A 170 -10.02 6.00 -11.93
C LEU A 170 -9.83 4.74 -11.08
N ALA A 171 -8.97 4.80 -10.05
CA ALA A 171 -8.73 3.69 -9.13
C ALA A 171 -10.00 3.31 -8.34
N TYR A 172 -10.75 4.31 -7.88
CA TYR A 172 -12.03 4.09 -7.21
C TYR A 172 -13.05 3.39 -8.11
N ARG A 173 -13.21 3.85 -9.35
CA ARG A 173 -14.12 3.23 -10.33
C ARG A 173 -13.68 1.81 -10.69
N TYR A 174 -12.37 1.62 -10.89
CA TYR A 174 -11.79 0.29 -11.12
C TYR A 174 -12.15 -0.66 -9.98
N ALA A 175 -11.90 -0.28 -8.72
CA ALA A 175 -12.25 -1.10 -7.56
C ALA A 175 -13.73 -1.46 -7.54
N LYS A 176 -14.62 -0.48 -7.75
CA LYS A 176 -16.07 -0.71 -7.80
C LYS A 176 -16.49 -1.65 -8.93
N LYS A 177 -15.89 -1.49 -10.11
CA LYS A 177 -16.20 -2.33 -11.29
C LYS A 177 -15.79 -3.78 -11.10
N ILE A 178 -14.64 -4.02 -10.47
CA ILE A 178 -14.17 -5.39 -10.18
C ILE A 178 -14.71 -5.96 -8.86
N GLY A 179 -15.56 -5.21 -8.14
CA GLY A 179 -16.20 -5.66 -6.90
C GLY A 179 -15.22 -5.82 -5.73
N LYS A 180 -14.19 -4.97 -5.65
CA LYS A 180 -13.20 -5.02 -4.58
C LYS A 180 -13.36 -3.86 -3.61
N PRO A 181 -13.05 -4.06 -2.31
CA PRO A 181 -12.94 -3.01 -1.32
C PRO A 181 -11.95 -1.92 -1.73
N VAL A 182 -12.09 -0.73 -1.13
CA VAL A 182 -11.19 0.40 -1.36
C VAL A 182 -10.47 0.79 -0.08
N THR A 183 -9.20 1.22 -0.23
CA THR A 183 -8.41 1.82 0.83
C THR A 183 -7.88 3.19 0.39
N ALA A 184 -7.26 3.91 1.32
CA ALA A 184 -6.59 5.18 1.08
C ALA A 184 -5.33 5.27 1.94
N GLY A 185 -4.22 5.72 1.36
CA GLY A 185 -2.96 5.94 2.06
C GLY A 185 -2.28 7.23 1.59
N THR A 186 -1.40 7.76 2.42
CA THR A 186 -0.69 9.01 2.07
C THR A 186 0.51 8.74 1.18
N ASP A 187 1.11 7.56 1.25
CA ASP A 187 2.38 7.26 0.56
C ASP A 187 3.46 8.28 0.96
N ILE A 188 3.50 8.53 2.27
CA ILE A 188 4.29 9.61 2.85
C ILE A 188 5.75 9.19 3.03
N HIS A 189 6.66 10.12 2.72
CA HIS A 189 8.11 9.91 2.76
C HIS A 189 8.82 10.92 3.66
N ASP A 190 8.07 11.92 4.17
CA ASP A 190 8.56 13.00 5.00
C ASP A 190 7.55 13.35 6.09
N SER A 191 7.93 13.25 7.36
CA SER A 191 7.06 13.55 8.50
C SER A 191 6.56 14.99 8.54
N TYR A 192 7.29 15.94 7.96
CA TYR A 192 6.85 17.33 7.85
C TYR A 192 5.62 17.48 6.97
N SER A 193 5.47 16.62 5.97
CA SER A 193 4.32 16.63 5.06
C SER A 193 2.97 16.42 5.78
N ILE A 194 2.96 15.81 6.97
CA ILE A 194 1.76 15.68 7.81
C ILE A 194 1.15 17.04 8.16
N TYR A 195 1.97 18.08 8.28
CA TYR A 195 1.51 19.40 8.71
C TYR A 195 1.09 20.30 7.54
N TYR A 196 1.63 20.07 6.36
CA TYR A 196 1.51 20.98 5.21
C TYR A 196 0.83 20.35 3.98
N GLY A 197 0.76 19.01 3.92
CA GLY A 197 0.13 18.27 2.83
C GLY A 197 -1.22 17.68 3.21
N ASP A 198 -1.91 17.15 2.21
CA ASP A 198 -3.06 16.30 2.43
C ASP A 198 -2.58 14.94 2.94
N ILE A 199 -3.20 14.45 4.00
CA ILE A 199 -2.95 13.11 4.54
C ILE A 199 -4.24 12.29 4.50
N PHE A 200 -4.10 11.04 4.14
CA PHE A 200 -5.17 10.10 3.87
C PHE A 200 -5.15 8.93 4.84
N GLY A 201 -6.09 8.04 4.73
CA GLY A 201 -6.17 6.86 5.57
C GLY A 201 -7.56 6.25 5.55
N VAL A 202 -7.73 5.22 6.33
CA VAL A 202 -9.00 4.52 6.46
C VAL A 202 -9.58 4.67 7.86
N TYR A 203 -10.90 4.77 7.93
CA TYR A 203 -11.63 4.71 9.19
C TYR A 203 -12.00 3.26 9.52
N SER A 204 -11.90 2.93 10.80
CA SER A 204 -12.38 1.69 11.39
C SER A 204 -13.37 2.00 12.51
N ASP A 205 -14.45 1.24 12.61
CA ASP A 205 -15.42 1.36 13.70
C ASP A 205 -14.81 0.92 15.05
N ASN A 206 -13.82 0.05 15.01
CA ASN A 206 -13.14 -0.48 16.19
C ASN A 206 -11.65 -0.18 16.15
N ARG A 207 -11.02 -0.03 17.34
CA ARG A 207 -9.56 0.00 17.40
C ARG A 207 -8.98 -1.32 16.92
N LEU A 208 -7.98 -1.24 16.05
CA LEU A 208 -7.25 -2.42 15.59
C LEU A 208 -6.28 -2.87 16.69
N ASN A 209 -6.34 -4.13 17.09
CA ASN A 209 -5.43 -4.66 18.11
C ASN A 209 -4.15 -5.25 17.50
N ASN A 210 -4.23 -5.61 16.22
CA ASN A 210 -3.12 -6.17 15.44
C ASN A 210 -3.40 -6.05 13.95
N ILE A 211 -2.42 -6.36 13.11
CA ILE A 211 -2.55 -6.27 11.66
C ILE A 211 -3.61 -7.23 11.08
N ALA A 212 -3.91 -8.35 11.74
CA ALA A 212 -4.95 -9.26 11.28
C ALA A 212 -6.36 -8.66 11.41
N ASP A 213 -6.58 -7.70 12.32
CA ASP A 213 -7.84 -6.96 12.38
C ASP A 213 -8.02 -6.07 11.14
N PHE A 214 -6.94 -5.41 10.68
CA PHE A 214 -6.94 -4.66 9.43
C PHE A 214 -7.22 -5.57 8.23
N VAL A 215 -6.53 -6.70 8.14
CA VAL A 215 -6.75 -7.69 7.07
C VAL A 215 -8.21 -8.13 7.02
N ARG A 216 -8.79 -8.51 8.17
CA ARG A 216 -10.21 -8.89 8.21
C ARG A 216 -11.14 -7.76 7.80
N MET A 217 -10.86 -6.54 8.27
CA MET A 217 -11.65 -5.36 7.90
C MET A 217 -11.68 -5.16 6.39
N VAL A 218 -10.54 -5.29 5.72
CA VAL A 218 -10.43 -5.19 4.26
C VAL A 218 -11.16 -6.34 3.57
N LEU A 219 -10.88 -7.59 3.96
CA LEU A 219 -11.44 -8.78 3.32
C LEU A 219 -12.96 -8.89 3.46
N ASP A 220 -13.51 -8.42 4.58
CA ASP A 220 -14.95 -8.41 4.87
C ASP A 220 -15.65 -7.17 4.26
N ASP A 221 -14.95 -6.31 3.54
CA ASP A 221 -15.46 -5.01 3.03
C ASP A 221 -16.08 -4.14 4.14
N LYS A 222 -15.38 -4.07 5.30
CA LYS A 222 -15.81 -3.34 6.50
C LYS A 222 -14.97 -2.10 6.81
N VAL A 223 -14.31 -1.54 5.78
CA VAL A 223 -13.68 -0.21 5.91
C VAL A 223 -14.79 0.80 6.13
N ALA A 224 -14.81 1.46 7.31
CA ALA A 224 -15.89 2.36 7.71
C ALA A 224 -15.97 3.64 6.86
N GLY A 225 -14.87 3.99 6.19
CA GLY A 225 -14.78 5.12 5.27
C GLY A 225 -13.33 5.47 4.96
N LEU A 226 -13.16 6.37 4.01
CA LEU A 226 -11.86 6.92 3.64
C LEU A 226 -11.75 8.35 4.16
N LYS A 227 -10.58 8.72 4.69
CA LYS A 227 -10.24 10.12 4.96
C LYS A 227 -9.80 10.77 3.66
N VAL A 228 -10.74 11.34 2.94
CA VAL A 228 -10.54 11.97 1.62
C VAL A 228 -11.60 13.04 1.36
N ASP A 229 -11.25 14.04 0.58
CA ASP A 229 -12.26 14.91 -0.04
C ASP A 229 -12.96 14.12 -1.15
N GLN A 230 -14.28 14.01 -1.08
CA GLN A 230 -15.09 13.24 -2.03
C GLN A 230 -14.92 13.70 -3.48
N SER A 231 -14.61 14.99 -3.70
CA SER A 231 -14.35 15.52 -5.04
C SER A 231 -13.20 14.81 -5.78
N ARG A 232 -12.24 14.24 -5.05
CA ARG A 232 -11.14 13.44 -5.64
C ARG A 232 -11.61 12.13 -6.28
N LEU A 233 -12.79 11.64 -5.90
CA LEU A 233 -13.35 10.37 -6.41
C LEU A 233 -14.36 10.55 -7.54
N GLU A 234 -14.71 11.78 -7.87
CA GLU A 234 -15.85 12.06 -8.77
C GLU A 234 -15.45 12.19 -10.22
N PHE A 235 -14.39 12.95 -10.51
CA PHE A 235 -14.03 13.32 -11.88
C PHE A 235 -12.86 12.51 -12.41
N CYS A 236 -13.09 11.77 -13.49
CA CYS A 236 -12.03 11.16 -14.30
C CYS A 236 -12.48 11.02 -15.76
N GLY A 237 -11.48 10.98 -16.66
CA GLY A 237 -11.68 10.69 -18.07
C GLY A 237 -10.57 9.76 -18.59
N THR A 238 -10.82 9.11 -19.70
CA THR A 238 -9.83 8.24 -20.34
C THR A 238 -8.58 8.99 -20.79
N GLU A 239 -8.70 10.31 -21.03
CA GLU A 239 -7.60 11.20 -21.41
C GLU A 239 -6.55 11.38 -20.32
N SER A 240 -6.87 11.09 -19.07
CA SER A 240 -5.92 11.12 -17.96
C SER A 240 -4.90 9.97 -18.04
N VAL A 241 -5.22 8.88 -18.74
CA VAL A 241 -4.31 7.74 -18.91
C VAL A 241 -3.50 7.93 -20.18
N LYS A 242 -2.21 8.23 -20.02
CA LYS A 242 -1.25 8.48 -21.11
C LYS A 242 -0.38 7.27 -21.44
N LEU A 243 -0.14 6.41 -20.45
CA LEU A 243 0.68 5.22 -20.61
C LEU A 243 -0.12 4.05 -21.21
N PRO A 244 0.54 3.09 -21.85
CA PRO A 244 -0.07 1.82 -22.19
C PRO A 244 -0.66 1.15 -20.96
N VAL A 245 -1.81 0.48 -21.10
CA VAL A 245 -2.44 -0.28 -20.02
C VAL A 245 -2.38 -1.77 -20.33
N GLU A 246 -1.84 -2.55 -19.41
CA GLU A 246 -1.89 -4.01 -19.42
C GLU A 246 -2.88 -4.50 -18.38
N ILE A 247 -3.73 -5.46 -18.76
CA ILE A 247 -4.59 -6.18 -17.82
C ILE A 247 -4.02 -7.58 -17.68
N ARG A 248 -3.85 -8.02 -16.43
CA ARG A 248 -3.32 -9.35 -16.12
C ARG A 248 -4.35 -10.18 -15.38
N ASP A 249 -4.39 -11.46 -15.75
CA ASP A 249 -5.23 -12.46 -15.10
C ASP A 249 -4.58 -12.99 -13.79
N GLU A 250 -5.24 -13.96 -13.16
CA GLU A 250 -4.79 -14.58 -11.89
C GLU A 250 -3.52 -15.45 -12.02
N GLU A 251 -3.17 -15.85 -13.24
CA GLU A 251 -1.89 -16.50 -13.55
C GLU A 251 -0.82 -15.53 -14.06
N ASP A 252 -1.06 -14.21 -13.92
CA ASP A 252 -0.17 -13.12 -14.32
C ASP A 252 0.07 -13.03 -15.84
N ARG A 253 -0.86 -13.55 -16.67
CA ARG A 253 -0.81 -13.47 -18.14
C ARG A 253 -1.53 -12.21 -18.62
N ILE A 254 -0.95 -11.56 -19.65
CA ILE A 254 -1.61 -10.40 -20.28
C ILE A 254 -2.88 -10.86 -21.01
N THR A 255 -3.98 -10.17 -20.72
CA THR A 255 -5.26 -10.39 -21.41
C THR A 255 -5.41 -9.43 -22.60
N GLY A 256 -6.32 -9.74 -23.50
CA GLY A 256 -6.69 -8.83 -24.61
C GLY A 256 -7.83 -7.88 -24.28
N MET A 257 -8.20 -7.73 -23.01
CA MET A 257 -9.34 -6.90 -22.58
C MET A 257 -9.03 -5.41 -22.70
N ASP A 258 -10.00 -4.60 -23.05
CA ASP A 258 -9.88 -3.13 -22.97
C ASP A 258 -10.05 -2.70 -21.51
N TRP A 259 -9.07 -1.99 -20.97
CA TRP A 259 -9.08 -1.51 -19.58
C TRP A 259 -10.28 -0.60 -19.26
N ARG A 260 -10.86 0.06 -20.26
CA ARG A 260 -12.05 0.89 -20.08
C ARG A 260 -13.25 0.08 -19.59
N GLU A 261 -13.33 -1.19 -19.95
CA GLU A 261 -14.35 -2.10 -19.45
C GLU A 261 -14.24 -2.37 -17.94
N LEU A 262 -13.06 -2.15 -17.38
CA LEU A 262 -12.81 -2.28 -15.93
C LEU A 262 -13.00 -0.98 -15.15
N VAL A 263 -13.34 0.12 -15.82
CA VAL A 263 -13.47 1.45 -15.17
C VAL A 263 -14.82 2.10 -15.47
N PHE A 264 -15.29 1.99 -16.72
CA PHE A 264 -16.52 2.60 -17.24
C PHE A 264 -17.55 1.51 -17.64
#